data_7b1b0c3f2c955792bfca21006b449fe6
#
_entry.id   7b1b0c3f2c955792bfca21006b449fe6
#
_cell.length_a   1.000
_cell.length_b   1.000
_cell.length_c   1.000
_cell.angle_alpha   90.00
_cell.angle_beta   90.00
_cell.angle_gamma   90.00
#
_symmetry.space_group_name_H-M   'P 1'
#
loop_
_entity.id
_entity.type
_entity.pdbx_description
1 polymer ?
#
loop_
_entity_poly.entity_id
_entity_poly.type
_entity_poly.pdbx_seq_one_letter_code
_entity_poly.pdbx_strand_id
1 'polypeptide(L)'
;MSMKKINFVIVLLLFNFSNLFGQSDLDKFIDNWHLSATKANYETYFGAMDDSFIFLGTAPGERWSKDEFSNFSKPYFDKGKAWDFKASNRHWNYSKNGKTAWFDEDLDTWMLDCRGSGILIKKKGEWKLVYYNLTVLIENEKMKEFLELRDEKK
;
A
#
# COMPACT_ATOMS: atom_id res chain seq x y z
N MET A 1 3.22 35.06 -33.40
CA MET A 1 2.95 34.32 -32.12
C MET A 1 4.21 34.37 -31.29
N SER A 2 4.17 35.00 -30.12
CA SER A 2 5.38 35.36 -29.35
C SER A 2 6.04 34.11 -28.78
N MET A 3 7.38 33.94 -28.90
CA MET A 3 8.21 32.87 -28.35
C MET A 3 7.95 32.61 -26.84
N LYS A 4 7.50 33.62 -26.09
CA LYS A 4 7.12 33.50 -24.67
C LYS A 4 5.92 32.57 -24.42
N LYS A 5 4.99 32.43 -25.37
CA LYS A 5 3.83 31.52 -25.24
C LYS A 5 4.18 30.09 -25.49
N ILE A 6 5.17 29.81 -26.35
CA ILE A 6 5.67 28.43 -26.62
C ILE A 6 6.41 27.87 -25.40
N ASN A 7 7.23 28.68 -24.73
CA ASN A 7 7.94 28.26 -23.52
C ASN A 7 7.00 27.93 -22.36
N PHE A 8 5.87 28.64 -22.22
CA PHE A 8 4.88 28.39 -21.17
C PHE A 8 4.14 27.05 -21.38
N VAL A 9 3.81 26.72 -22.61
CA VAL A 9 3.15 25.43 -22.96
C VAL A 9 4.08 24.26 -22.76
N ILE A 10 5.38 24.40 -23.09
CA ILE A 10 6.38 23.33 -22.89
C ILE A 10 6.62 23.06 -21.40
N VAL A 11 6.67 24.10 -20.56
CA VAL A 11 6.82 23.94 -19.10
C VAL A 11 5.61 23.23 -18.47
N LEU A 12 4.38 23.55 -18.91
CA LEU A 12 3.16 22.89 -18.45
C LEU A 12 3.09 21.39 -18.86
N LEU A 13 3.55 21.06 -20.06
CA LEU A 13 3.61 19.69 -20.54
C LEU A 13 4.67 18.85 -19.79
N LEU A 14 5.83 19.44 -19.48
CA LEU A 14 6.87 18.76 -18.72
C LEU A 14 6.47 18.49 -17.27
N PHE A 15 5.66 19.37 -16.66
CA PHE A 15 5.20 19.18 -15.27
C PHE A 15 4.19 18.03 -15.14
N ASN A 16 3.34 17.81 -16.14
CA ASN A 16 2.41 16.69 -16.16
C ASN A 16 3.11 15.35 -16.46
N PHE A 17 4.17 15.34 -17.28
CA PHE A 17 4.93 14.13 -17.58
C PHE A 17 5.71 13.60 -16.37
N SER A 18 6.28 14.47 -15.54
CA SER A 18 7.04 14.05 -14.36
C SER A 18 6.18 13.36 -13.31
N ASN A 19 4.89 13.71 -13.17
CA ASN A 19 3.98 13.03 -12.26
C ASN A 19 3.57 11.63 -12.77
N LEU A 20 3.42 11.45 -14.07
CA LEU A 20 3.05 10.17 -14.68
C LEU A 20 4.17 9.11 -14.51
N PHE A 21 5.42 9.51 -14.67
CA PHE A 21 6.58 8.61 -14.47
C PHE A 21 6.73 8.23 -12.99
N GLY A 22 6.55 9.17 -12.07
CA GLY A 22 6.63 8.89 -10.63
C GLY A 22 5.54 7.94 -10.12
N GLN A 23 4.32 8.06 -10.63
CA GLN A 23 3.21 7.18 -10.30
C GLN A 23 3.48 5.74 -10.77
N SER A 24 3.90 5.56 -12.02
CA SER A 24 4.24 4.24 -12.58
C SER A 24 5.33 3.52 -11.79
N ASP A 25 6.31 4.25 -11.23
CA ASP A 25 7.38 3.64 -10.42
C ASP A 25 6.88 3.23 -9.03
N LEU A 26 5.98 4.00 -8.43
CA LEU A 26 5.35 3.65 -7.15
C LEU A 26 4.36 2.50 -7.30
N ASP A 27 3.63 2.41 -8.41
CA ASP A 27 2.78 1.26 -8.71
C ASP A 27 3.62 -0.01 -8.78
N LYS A 28 4.73 -0.01 -9.53
CA LYS A 28 5.67 -1.14 -9.59
C LYS A 28 6.26 -1.50 -8.24
N PHE A 29 6.56 -0.49 -7.39
CA PHE A 29 7.09 -0.72 -6.05
C PHE A 29 6.09 -1.51 -5.19
N ILE A 30 4.83 -1.09 -5.14
CA ILE A 30 3.79 -1.76 -4.36
C ILE A 30 3.40 -3.11 -4.98
N ASP A 31 3.32 -3.21 -6.31
CA ASP A 31 3.06 -4.49 -6.99
C ASP A 31 4.15 -5.52 -6.69
N ASN A 32 5.43 -5.11 -6.69
CA ASN A 32 6.54 -5.98 -6.32
C ASN A 32 6.51 -6.35 -4.82
N TRP A 33 6.07 -5.42 -3.96
CA TRP A 33 5.89 -5.70 -2.54
C TRP A 33 4.81 -6.78 -2.32
N HIS A 34 3.63 -6.67 -2.94
CA HIS A 34 2.60 -7.71 -2.89
C HIS A 34 3.09 -9.03 -3.49
N LEU A 35 3.72 -8.99 -4.66
CA LEU A 35 4.25 -10.17 -5.32
C LEU A 35 5.30 -10.89 -4.46
N SER A 36 6.09 -10.15 -3.69
CA SER A 36 7.09 -10.75 -2.80
C SER A 36 6.47 -11.55 -1.65
N ALA A 37 5.29 -11.16 -1.15
CA ALA A 37 4.51 -11.97 -0.21
C ALA A 37 3.97 -13.24 -0.87
N THR A 38 3.38 -13.13 -2.06
CA THR A 38 2.89 -14.29 -2.83
C THR A 38 3.99 -15.32 -3.11
N LYS A 39 5.21 -14.85 -3.38
CA LYS A 39 6.40 -15.69 -3.62
C LYS A 39 7.16 -16.07 -2.37
N ALA A 40 6.69 -15.68 -1.19
CA ALA A 40 7.38 -15.85 0.09
C ALA A 40 8.83 -15.33 0.08
N ASN A 41 9.09 -14.25 -0.68
CA ASN A 41 10.37 -13.60 -0.69
C ASN A 41 10.47 -12.61 0.48
N TYR A 42 10.85 -13.14 1.64
CA TYR A 42 10.93 -12.42 2.90
C TYR A 42 11.83 -11.17 2.83
N GLU A 43 13.03 -11.31 2.28
CA GLU A 43 14.00 -10.22 2.19
C GLU A 43 13.47 -9.03 1.37
N THR A 44 12.86 -9.32 0.21
CA THR A 44 12.26 -8.26 -0.63
C THR A 44 11.07 -7.62 0.06
N TYR A 45 10.21 -8.42 0.70
CA TYR A 45 9.00 -7.94 1.37
C TYR A 45 9.34 -6.98 2.51
N PHE A 46 10.15 -7.41 3.47
CA PHE A 46 10.55 -6.60 4.63
C PHE A 46 11.60 -5.54 4.30
N GLY A 47 12.43 -5.76 3.28
CA GLY A 47 13.38 -4.79 2.75
C GLY A 47 12.74 -3.54 2.13
N ALA A 48 11.51 -3.66 1.62
CA ALA A 48 10.72 -2.52 1.12
C ALA A 48 10.23 -1.59 2.24
N MET A 49 10.16 -2.08 3.47
CA MET A 49 9.68 -1.33 4.64
C MET A 49 10.80 -0.53 5.30
N ASP A 50 10.48 0.65 5.78
CA ASP A 50 11.34 1.43 6.68
C ASP A 50 11.39 0.79 8.07
N ASP A 51 12.42 1.10 8.85
CA ASP A 51 12.52 0.61 10.23
C ASP A 51 11.41 1.16 11.15
N SER A 52 10.83 2.31 10.79
CA SER A 52 9.67 2.91 11.48
C SER A 52 8.32 2.38 11.01
N PHE A 53 8.29 1.34 10.17
CA PHE A 53 7.06 0.82 9.57
C PHE A 53 6.05 0.34 10.63
N ILE A 54 4.78 0.68 10.38
CA ILE A 54 3.64 0.22 11.16
C ILE A 54 2.67 -0.53 10.24
N PHE A 55 2.29 -1.73 10.64
CA PHE A 55 1.21 -2.49 10.02
C PHE A 55 -0.04 -2.46 10.90
N LEU A 56 -1.19 -2.18 10.28
CA LEU A 56 -2.51 -2.40 10.89
C LEU A 56 -3.18 -3.57 10.18
N GLY A 57 -3.44 -4.63 10.93
CA GLY A 57 -4.18 -5.80 10.46
C GLY A 57 -5.69 -5.64 10.61
N THR A 58 -6.41 -6.70 10.32
CA THR A 58 -7.89 -6.70 10.25
C THR A 58 -8.57 -6.97 11.60
N ALA A 59 -7.84 -7.43 12.61
CA ALA A 59 -8.37 -7.74 13.92
C ALA A 59 -8.04 -6.66 14.97
N PRO A 60 -8.85 -6.51 16.02
CA PRO A 60 -8.55 -5.62 17.13
C PRO A 60 -7.19 -5.94 17.76
N GLY A 61 -6.38 -4.91 17.99
CA GLY A 61 -5.04 -5.05 18.58
C GLY A 61 -3.91 -5.36 17.58
N GLU A 62 -4.22 -5.62 16.32
CA GLU A 62 -3.22 -5.85 15.27
C GLU A 62 -2.61 -4.53 14.79
N ARG A 63 -1.84 -3.92 15.67
CA ARG A 63 -0.98 -2.78 15.37
C ARG A 63 0.45 -3.16 15.68
N TRP A 64 1.22 -3.45 14.66
CA TRP A 64 2.56 -4.02 14.77
C TRP A 64 3.62 -3.08 14.22
N SER A 65 4.74 -2.98 14.92
CA SER A 65 6.00 -2.51 14.37
C SER A 65 6.51 -3.45 13.28
N LYS A 66 7.52 -3.03 12.51
CA LYS A 66 8.16 -3.87 11.49
C LYS A 66 8.64 -5.20 12.08
N ASP A 67 9.29 -5.16 13.26
CA ASP A 67 9.84 -6.36 13.90
C ASP A 67 8.75 -7.31 14.38
N GLU A 68 7.69 -6.79 15.01
CA GLU A 68 6.55 -7.61 15.44
C GLU A 68 5.84 -8.24 14.24
N PHE A 69 5.61 -7.46 13.17
CA PHE A 69 5.00 -7.97 11.94
C PHE A 69 5.88 -8.99 11.24
N SER A 70 7.18 -8.78 11.22
CA SER A 70 8.18 -9.70 10.69
C SER A 70 8.15 -11.04 11.45
N ASN A 71 8.16 -10.99 12.77
CA ASN A 71 8.09 -12.20 13.63
C ASN A 71 6.78 -12.96 13.42
N PHE A 72 5.64 -12.27 13.36
CA PHE A 72 4.34 -12.87 13.06
C PHE A 72 4.32 -13.53 11.67
N SER A 73 4.90 -12.88 10.68
CA SER A 73 4.85 -13.30 9.28
C SER A 73 5.82 -14.44 8.95
N LYS A 74 6.93 -14.52 9.67
CA LYS A 74 8.02 -15.44 9.34
C LYS A 74 7.59 -16.89 9.12
N PRO A 75 6.74 -17.51 9.96
CA PRO A 75 6.30 -18.90 9.76
C PRO A 75 5.55 -19.13 8.44
N TYR A 76 4.88 -18.11 7.90
CA TYR A 76 4.18 -18.19 6.61
C TYR A 76 5.18 -18.12 5.46
N PHE A 77 6.14 -17.21 5.53
CA PHE A 77 7.20 -17.11 4.53
C PHE A 77 8.07 -18.37 4.51
N ASP A 78 8.42 -18.94 5.66
CA ASP A 78 9.22 -20.17 5.77
C ASP A 78 8.51 -21.39 5.14
N LYS A 79 7.17 -21.39 5.08
CA LYS A 79 6.37 -22.43 4.40
C LYS A 79 6.30 -22.22 2.88
N GLY A 80 6.92 -21.20 2.34
CA GLY A 80 6.97 -20.92 0.90
C GLY A 80 5.72 -20.24 0.33
N LYS A 81 4.76 -19.82 1.17
CA LYS A 81 3.57 -19.07 0.76
C LYS A 81 3.07 -18.25 1.93
N ALA A 82 3.12 -16.91 1.79
CA ALA A 82 2.52 -16.00 2.76
C ALA A 82 1.07 -15.67 2.34
N TRP A 83 0.83 -14.54 1.72
CA TRP A 83 -0.51 -14.13 1.25
C TRP A 83 -0.45 -13.70 -0.20
N ASP A 84 -1.57 -13.90 -0.88
CA ASP A 84 -1.74 -13.57 -2.30
C ASP A 84 -2.89 -12.57 -2.41
N PHE A 85 -2.55 -11.29 -2.51
CA PHE A 85 -3.50 -10.19 -2.66
C PHE A 85 -3.41 -9.63 -4.07
N LYS A 86 -4.56 -9.52 -4.73
CA LYS A 86 -4.64 -8.94 -6.07
C LYS A 86 -5.12 -7.51 -5.97
N ALA A 87 -4.19 -6.58 -6.12
CA ALA A 87 -4.47 -5.16 -6.04
C ALA A 87 -5.07 -4.65 -7.36
N SER A 88 -6.00 -3.70 -7.23
CA SER A 88 -6.60 -2.94 -8.32
C SER A 88 -6.99 -1.54 -7.85
N ASN A 89 -7.38 -0.66 -8.78
CA ASN A 89 -7.91 0.67 -8.46
C ASN A 89 -7.06 1.47 -7.47
N ARG A 90 -5.72 1.46 -7.65
CA ARG A 90 -4.82 2.21 -6.76
C ARG A 90 -4.86 3.70 -7.07
N HIS A 91 -5.11 4.51 -6.04
CA HIS A 91 -5.18 5.96 -6.12
C HIS A 91 -4.05 6.58 -5.30
N TRP A 92 -3.28 7.48 -5.93
CA TRP A 92 -2.11 8.11 -5.34
C TRP A 92 -2.34 9.57 -4.99
N ASN A 93 -1.75 9.99 -3.87
CA ASN A 93 -1.61 11.38 -3.47
C ASN A 93 -0.15 11.65 -3.05
N TYR A 94 0.26 12.91 -3.15
CA TYR A 94 1.65 13.30 -2.93
C TYR A 94 1.76 14.54 -2.06
N SER A 95 2.77 14.59 -1.21
CA SER A 95 3.15 15.82 -0.52
C SER A 95 3.72 16.85 -1.50
N LYS A 96 3.59 18.14 -1.17
CA LYS A 96 4.09 19.24 -2.03
C LYS A 96 5.60 19.16 -2.33
N ASN A 97 6.37 18.59 -1.43
CA ASN A 97 7.83 18.44 -1.60
C ASN A 97 8.23 17.13 -2.32
N GLY A 98 7.25 16.30 -2.73
CA GLY A 98 7.48 15.04 -3.42
C GLY A 98 8.22 13.96 -2.60
N LYS A 99 8.32 14.11 -1.28
CA LYS A 99 9.04 13.18 -0.41
C LYS A 99 8.15 12.20 0.34
N THR A 100 6.84 12.39 0.27
CA THR A 100 5.83 11.49 0.86
C THR A 100 4.76 11.23 -0.18
N ALA A 101 4.36 9.98 -0.31
CA ALA A 101 3.22 9.56 -1.10
C ALA A 101 2.32 8.69 -0.23
N TRP A 102 1.01 8.77 -0.46
CA TRP A 102 0.05 7.86 0.17
C TRP A 102 -0.95 7.37 -0.86
N PHE A 103 -1.48 6.21 -0.62
CA PHE A 103 -2.40 5.56 -1.54
C PHE A 103 -3.46 4.76 -0.81
N ASP A 104 -4.52 4.47 -1.51
CA ASP A 104 -5.47 3.40 -1.23
C ASP A 104 -5.63 2.52 -2.47
N GLU A 105 -6.01 1.27 -2.26
CA GLU A 105 -6.20 0.27 -3.30
C GLU A 105 -7.28 -0.73 -2.91
N ASP A 106 -7.99 -1.25 -3.89
CA ASP A 106 -8.87 -2.40 -3.70
C ASP A 106 -8.05 -3.69 -3.77
N LEU A 107 -8.39 -4.64 -2.90
CA LEU A 107 -7.71 -5.93 -2.80
C LEU A 107 -8.72 -7.08 -2.88
N ASP A 108 -8.52 -7.99 -3.84
CA ASP A 108 -9.15 -9.32 -3.83
C ASP A 108 -8.26 -10.27 -3.02
N THR A 109 -8.83 -10.83 -1.96
CA THR A 109 -8.11 -11.65 -0.97
C THR A 109 -8.91 -12.90 -0.60
N TRP A 110 -8.31 -13.81 0.18
CA TRP A 110 -9.05 -14.93 0.78
C TRP A 110 -10.15 -14.48 1.78
N MET A 111 -10.09 -13.24 2.26
CA MET A 111 -11.12 -12.60 3.09
C MET A 111 -12.19 -11.89 2.25
N LEU A 112 -12.24 -12.10 0.95
CA LEU A 112 -13.02 -11.36 -0.04
C LEU A 112 -12.49 -9.93 -0.22
N ASP A 113 -13.39 -8.96 -0.47
CA ASP A 113 -13.02 -7.58 -0.77
C ASP A 113 -12.41 -6.90 0.46
N CYS A 114 -11.20 -6.43 0.28
CA CYS A 114 -10.46 -5.64 1.26
C CYS A 114 -10.02 -4.30 0.66
N ARG A 115 -9.63 -3.41 1.53
CA ARG A 115 -8.93 -2.18 1.16
C ARG A 115 -7.56 -2.15 1.80
N GLY A 116 -6.54 -1.92 0.98
CA GLY A 116 -5.21 -1.55 1.40
C GLY A 116 -5.06 -0.03 1.41
N SER A 117 -4.35 0.51 2.37
CA SER A 117 -3.89 1.90 2.29
C SER A 117 -2.51 2.05 2.90
N GLY A 118 -1.66 2.82 2.27
CA GLY A 118 -0.26 2.89 2.65
C GLY A 118 0.35 4.29 2.52
N ILE A 119 1.46 4.48 3.22
CA ILE A 119 2.27 5.70 3.18
C ILE A 119 3.71 5.31 2.86
N LEU A 120 4.29 5.98 1.87
CA LEU A 120 5.69 5.88 1.51
C LEU A 120 6.42 7.19 1.78
N ILE A 121 7.68 7.07 2.19
CA ILE A 121 8.59 8.21 2.28
C ILE A 121 9.81 7.97 1.41
N LYS A 122 10.41 9.06 0.91
CA LYS A 122 11.63 9.02 0.13
C LYS A 122 12.82 9.33 1.04
N LYS A 123 13.64 8.30 1.33
CA LYS A 123 14.88 8.38 2.13
C LYS A 123 16.10 8.17 1.23
N LYS A 124 17.03 9.11 1.21
CA LYS A 124 18.29 9.02 0.42
C LYS A 124 18.06 8.67 -1.06
N GLY A 125 16.95 9.14 -1.63
CA GLY A 125 16.57 8.88 -3.02
C GLY A 125 15.71 7.63 -3.25
N GLU A 126 15.57 6.75 -2.28
CA GLU A 126 14.77 5.52 -2.36
C GLU A 126 13.44 5.64 -1.63
N TRP A 127 12.40 5.02 -2.19
CA TRP A 127 11.10 4.92 -1.54
C TRP A 127 11.09 3.76 -0.53
N LYS A 128 10.47 4.02 0.63
CA LYS A 128 10.24 3.03 1.69
C LYS A 128 8.81 3.13 2.20
N LEU A 129 8.18 1.98 2.42
CA LEU A 129 6.86 1.90 3.04
C LEU A 129 7.01 2.12 4.55
N VAL A 130 6.26 3.07 5.11
CA VAL A 130 6.28 3.40 6.56
C VAL A 130 4.98 3.05 7.27
N TYR A 131 3.92 2.81 6.53
CA TYR A 131 2.62 2.48 7.08
C TYR A 131 1.83 1.67 6.06
N TYR A 132 1.11 0.65 6.53
CA TYR A 132 0.11 -0.05 5.74
C TYR A 132 -1.04 -0.49 6.64
N ASN A 133 -2.27 -0.26 6.17
CA ASN A 133 -3.50 -0.70 6.81
C ASN A 133 -4.26 -1.62 5.86
N LEU A 134 -4.66 -2.78 6.38
CA LEU A 134 -5.52 -3.74 5.70
C LEU A 134 -6.89 -3.74 6.37
N THR A 135 -7.94 -3.50 5.59
CA THR A 135 -9.31 -3.43 6.10
C THR A 135 -10.21 -4.35 5.29
N VAL A 136 -10.94 -5.24 5.96
CA VAL A 136 -12.02 -6.04 5.33
C VAL A 136 -13.20 -5.10 5.05
N LEU A 137 -13.73 -5.16 3.83
CA LEU A 137 -14.91 -4.38 3.45
C LEU A 137 -16.17 -5.20 3.70
N ILE A 138 -17.20 -4.53 4.21
CA ILE A 138 -18.50 -5.13 4.45
C ILE A 138 -19.52 -4.25 3.74
N GLU A 139 -20.35 -4.88 2.90
CA GLU A 139 -21.42 -4.18 2.20
C GLU A 139 -22.42 -3.60 3.22
N ASN A 140 -22.89 -2.40 2.98
CA ASN A 140 -23.81 -1.70 3.87
C ASN A 140 -25.08 -2.52 4.18
N GLU A 141 -25.55 -3.29 3.21
CA GLU A 141 -26.74 -4.14 3.32
C GLU A 141 -26.55 -5.30 4.31
N LYS A 142 -25.28 -5.75 4.50
CA LYS A 142 -24.92 -6.85 5.42
C LYS A 142 -24.47 -6.36 6.81
N MET A 143 -24.41 -5.05 7.01
CA MET A 143 -23.89 -4.50 8.26
C MET A 143 -24.69 -4.96 9.49
N LYS A 144 -26.01 -5.10 9.38
CA LYS A 144 -26.85 -5.56 10.49
C LYS A 144 -26.48 -6.98 10.93
N GLU A 145 -26.39 -7.92 9.99
CA GLU A 145 -26.02 -9.32 10.24
C GLU A 145 -24.61 -9.42 10.83
N PHE A 146 -23.70 -8.62 10.31
CA PHE A 146 -22.33 -8.55 10.83
C PHE A 146 -22.28 -8.08 12.29
N LEU A 147 -23.09 -7.11 12.68
CA LEU A 147 -23.17 -6.64 14.07
C LEU A 147 -23.78 -7.71 14.99
N GLU A 148 -24.79 -8.43 14.55
CA GLU A 148 -25.38 -9.56 15.29
C GLU A 148 -24.32 -10.63 15.59
N LEU A 149 -23.52 -11.05 14.57
CA LEU A 149 -22.43 -12.00 14.75
C LEU A 149 -21.34 -11.53 15.74
N ARG A 150 -21.15 -10.23 15.87
CA ARG A 150 -20.20 -9.67 16.84
C ARG A 150 -20.73 -9.62 18.26
N ASP A 151 -22.02 -9.44 18.45
CA ASP A 151 -22.67 -9.37 19.78
C ASP A 151 -22.81 -10.75 20.42
N GLU A 152 -22.96 -11.82 19.62
CA GLU A 152 -22.98 -13.21 20.12
C GLU A 152 -21.69 -13.65 20.82
N LYS A 153 -20.59 -12.89 20.70
CA LYS A 153 -19.29 -13.18 21.29
C LYS A 153 -18.99 -12.42 22.59
N LYS A 154 -19.97 -11.68 23.11
CA LYS A 154 -19.90 -11.03 24.41
C LYS A 154 -20.61 -11.85 25.46
#